data_5324f2e132cda9ae026e71a6e8f4062d
#
_entry.id   5324f2e132cda9ae026e71a6e8f4062d
#
_cell.length_a   1.000
_cell.length_b   1.000
_cell.length_c   1.000
_cell.angle_alpha   90.00
_cell.angle_beta   90.00
_cell.angle_gamma   90.00
#
_symmetry.space_group_name_H-M   'P 1'
#
loop_
_entity.id
_entity.type
_entity.pdbx_description
1 polymer ?
#
loop_
_entity_poly.entity_id
_entity_poly.type
_entity_poly.pdbx_seq_one_letter_code
_entity_poly.pdbx_strand_id
1 'polypeptide(L)'
;YKRQGVGSGIVINGQMVYGHDGFAGELGHTIIRRENGRICGCGRHGCLETYCSATGVARTAREFLTARTEPSLLRSIPAEEITSKDVYDAAVQGDKLAQDIFDFTGTILGEALADFIAFSSPEAIILFGGLAKSGDYILKPIQKAIDDNILTIYKGKTKLMVSELKDSDAAVLGASALGWELKGLE
;
A
#
# COMPACT_ATOMS: atom_id res chain seq x y z
N TYR A 1 8.18 -2.93 -17.30
CA TYR A 1 7.59 -3.57 -16.09
C TYR A 1 6.73 -2.53 -15.39
N LYS A 2 5.42 -2.63 -15.49
CA LYS A 2 4.51 -1.75 -14.73
C LYS A 2 4.51 -2.22 -13.28
N ARG A 3 5.04 -1.40 -12.37
CA ARG A 3 4.97 -1.62 -10.92
C ARG A 3 3.51 -1.45 -10.46
N GLN A 4 2.75 -2.54 -10.46
CA GLN A 4 1.30 -2.51 -10.15
C GLN A 4 0.95 -3.23 -8.85
N GLY A 5 1.95 -3.75 -8.14
CA GLY A 5 1.82 -4.50 -6.91
C GLY A 5 2.12 -3.71 -5.64
N VAL A 6 2.08 -4.41 -4.50
CA VAL A 6 2.57 -3.96 -3.19
C VAL A 6 3.80 -4.77 -2.84
N GLY A 7 4.96 -4.14 -2.88
CA GLY A 7 6.22 -4.70 -2.40
C GLY A 7 6.61 -4.10 -1.06
N SER A 8 7.49 -4.77 -0.34
CA SER A 8 8.02 -4.28 0.93
C SER A 8 9.42 -4.81 1.18
N GLY A 9 10.15 -4.14 2.05
CA GLY A 9 11.45 -4.56 2.57
C GLY A 9 11.51 -4.29 4.07
N ILE A 10 12.22 -5.12 4.80
CA ILE A 10 12.42 -4.99 6.24
C ILE A 10 13.89 -4.68 6.46
N VAL A 11 14.18 -3.61 7.20
CA VAL A 11 15.54 -3.19 7.56
C VAL A 11 15.68 -3.20 9.08
N ILE A 12 16.67 -3.90 9.60
CA ILE A 12 16.96 -3.99 11.04
C ILE A 12 18.44 -3.62 11.25
N ASN A 13 18.70 -2.61 12.09
CA ASN A 13 20.04 -2.09 12.35
C ASN A 13 20.82 -1.72 11.09
N GLY A 14 20.13 -1.14 10.10
CA GLY A 14 20.72 -0.73 8.83
C GLY A 14 20.91 -1.87 7.82
N GLN A 15 20.56 -3.10 8.16
CA GLN A 15 20.71 -4.27 7.28
C GLN A 15 19.36 -4.76 6.77
N MET A 16 19.31 -5.11 5.47
CA MET A 16 18.13 -5.72 4.85
C MET A 16 17.92 -7.13 5.38
N VAL A 17 16.70 -7.44 5.75
CA VAL A 17 16.30 -8.81 6.10
C VAL A 17 15.95 -9.58 4.83
N TYR A 18 16.78 -10.54 4.47
CA TYR A 18 16.56 -11.39 3.28
C TYR A 18 15.73 -12.64 3.58
N GLY A 19 15.79 -13.15 4.81
CA GLY A 19 15.28 -14.49 5.14
C GLY A 19 16.19 -15.59 4.58
N HIS A 20 15.80 -16.85 4.79
CA HIS A 20 16.62 -18.00 4.37
C HIS A 20 16.80 -18.07 2.85
N ASP A 21 15.71 -17.87 2.10
CA ASP A 21 15.69 -18.00 0.62
C ASP A 21 15.65 -16.65 -0.11
N GLY A 22 15.88 -15.52 0.58
CA GLY A 22 15.84 -14.20 -0.01
C GLY A 22 14.45 -13.60 -0.23
N PHE A 23 13.39 -14.20 0.33
CA PHE A 23 11.99 -13.80 0.11
C PHE A 23 11.34 -13.11 1.33
N ALA A 24 12.12 -12.69 2.32
CA ALA A 24 11.54 -11.96 3.43
C ALA A 24 10.92 -10.63 2.96
N GLY A 25 9.81 -10.26 3.57
CA GLY A 25 9.17 -8.99 3.26
C GLY A 25 8.12 -9.06 2.15
N GLU A 26 7.66 -10.23 1.72
CA GLU A 26 6.53 -10.37 0.76
C GLU A 26 5.18 -10.01 1.40
N LEU A 27 5.12 -8.85 2.09
CA LEU A 27 3.95 -8.41 2.87
C LEU A 27 2.74 -8.08 2.01
N GLY A 28 2.94 -7.70 0.74
CA GLY A 28 1.86 -7.52 -0.23
C GLY A 28 1.03 -8.78 -0.48
N HIS A 29 1.61 -9.95 -0.21
CA HIS A 29 0.95 -11.24 -0.36
C HIS A 29 0.39 -11.80 0.96
N THR A 30 0.39 -11.04 2.04
CA THR A 30 -0.34 -11.39 3.27
C THR A 30 -1.84 -11.42 2.99
N ILE A 31 -2.51 -12.50 3.41
CA ILE A 31 -3.95 -12.67 3.20
C ILE A 31 -4.70 -11.86 4.26
N ILE A 32 -5.33 -10.78 3.84
CA ILE A 32 -6.10 -9.86 4.70
C ILE A 32 -7.62 -10.09 4.61
N ARG A 33 -8.06 -10.82 3.58
CA ARG A 33 -9.46 -11.24 3.41
C ARG A 33 -9.49 -12.73 3.08
N ARG A 34 -9.72 -13.57 4.10
CA ARG A 34 -9.70 -15.05 3.97
C ARG A 34 -10.93 -15.58 3.26
N GLU A 35 -12.07 -14.94 3.48
CA GLU A 35 -13.34 -15.29 2.84
C GLU A 35 -13.70 -14.27 1.76
N ASN A 36 -14.16 -14.74 0.62
CA ASN A 36 -14.55 -13.91 -0.53
C ASN A 36 -13.46 -12.91 -0.98
N GLY A 37 -12.18 -13.23 -0.71
CA GLY A 37 -11.05 -12.40 -1.08
C GLY A 37 -10.84 -12.33 -2.59
N ARG A 38 -10.34 -11.18 -3.06
CA ARG A 38 -10.01 -10.96 -4.48
C ARG A 38 -8.92 -11.92 -4.94
N ILE A 39 -9.05 -12.45 -6.17
CA ILE A 39 -8.02 -13.29 -6.79
C ILE A 39 -6.75 -12.45 -6.98
N CYS A 40 -5.62 -12.98 -6.53
CA CYS A 40 -4.28 -12.40 -6.68
C CYS A 40 -3.50 -13.12 -7.79
N GLY A 41 -2.61 -12.39 -8.46
CA GLY A 41 -1.71 -12.94 -9.47
C GLY A 41 -0.78 -14.07 -8.96
N CYS A 42 -0.58 -14.17 -7.64
CA CYS A 42 0.18 -15.27 -7.02
C CYS A 42 -0.61 -16.59 -6.92
N GLY A 43 -1.84 -16.64 -7.40
CA GLY A 43 -2.74 -17.81 -7.34
C GLY A 43 -3.56 -17.91 -6.06
N ARG A 44 -3.31 -17.07 -5.05
CA ARG A 44 -4.08 -17.04 -3.79
C ARG A 44 -5.21 -16.01 -3.85
N HIS A 45 -6.06 -16.01 -2.83
CA HIS A 45 -7.16 -15.06 -2.68
C HIS A 45 -6.93 -14.17 -1.46
N GLY A 46 -7.37 -12.90 -1.56
CA GLY A 46 -7.40 -11.97 -0.43
C GLY A 46 -6.06 -11.34 -0.05
N CYS A 47 -5.05 -11.40 -0.91
CA CYS A 47 -3.76 -10.73 -0.68
C CYS A 47 -3.93 -9.21 -0.58
N LEU A 48 -3.17 -8.58 0.32
CA LEU A 48 -3.15 -7.12 0.53
C LEU A 48 -2.99 -6.34 -0.78
N GLU A 49 -2.10 -6.80 -1.66
CA GLU A 49 -1.84 -6.22 -2.97
C GLU A 49 -3.12 -6.02 -3.80
N THR A 50 -4.08 -6.93 -3.72
CA THR A 50 -5.31 -6.87 -4.52
C THR A 50 -6.25 -5.73 -4.10
N TYR A 51 -5.97 -5.09 -2.98
CA TYR A 51 -6.71 -3.95 -2.44
C TYR A 51 -5.88 -2.66 -2.45
N CYS A 52 -4.61 -2.74 -2.07
CA CYS A 52 -3.77 -1.58 -1.77
C CYS A 52 -2.75 -1.24 -2.87
N SER A 53 -2.74 -1.93 -4.00
CA SER A 53 -1.96 -1.55 -5.18
C SER A 53 -2.73 -0.57 -6.07
N ALA A 54 -2.05 0.05 -7.05
CA ALA A 54 -2.71 0.91 -8.03
C ALA A 54 -3.84 0.18 -8.79
N THR A 55 -3.63 -1.09 -9.15
CA THR A 55 -4.67 -1.92 -9.76
C THR A 55 -5.77 -2.30 -8.77
N GLY A 56 -5.42 -2.45 -7.48
CA GLY A 56 -6.37 -2.69 -6.41
C GLY A 56 -7.33 -1.51 -6.21
N VAL A 57 -6.81 -0.28 -6.19
CA VAL A 57 -7.62 0.95 -6.13
C VAL A 57 -8.55 1.06 -7.32
N ALA A 58 -8.05 0.87 -8.54
CA ALA A 58 -8.87 0.88 -9.76
C ALA A 58 -9.96 -0.20 -9.73
N ARG A 59 -9.67 -1.39 -9.20
CA ARG A 59 -10.65 -2.45 -9.00
C ARG A 59 -11.70 -2.05 -7.98
N THR A 60 -11.32 -1.45 -6.86
CA THR A 60 -12.26 -0.93 -5.86
C THR A 60 -13.19 0.12 -6.46
N ALA A 61 -12.65 1.00 -7.33
CA ALA A 61 -13.46 1.99 -8.03
C ALA A 61 -14.56 1.33 -8.89
N ARG A 62 -14.20 0.32 -9.68
CA ARG A 62 -15.18 -0.44 -10.50
C ARG A 62 -16.23 -1.15 -9.65
N GLU A 63 -15.82 -1.77 -8.55
CA GLU A 63 -16.74 -2.44 -7.61
C GLU A 63 -17.71 -1.44 -6.96
N PHE A 64 -17.20 -0.27 -6.53
CA PHE A 64 -18.06 0.77 -5.93
C PHE A 64 -19.02 1.39 -6.94
N LEU A 65 -18.56 1.68 -8.17
CA LEU A 65 -19.41 2.20 -9.24
C LEU A 65 -20.52 1.24 -9.63
N THR A 66 -20.27 -0.06 -9.51
CA THR A 66 -21.29 -1.11 -9.78
C THR A 66 -22.28 -1.25 -8.62
N ALA A 67 -21.79 -1.17 -7.38
CA ALA A 67 -22.60 -1.40 -6.19
C ALA A 67 -23.39 -0.17 -5.72
N ARG A 68 -22.99 1.03 -6.15
CA ARG A 68 -23.53 2.32 -5.69
C ARG A 68 -24.06 3.11 -6.88
N THR A 69 -25.01 4.00 -6.62
CA THR A 69 -25.71 4.79 -7.66
C THR A 69 -25.50 6.28 -7.55
N GLU A 70 -24.81 6.76 -6.50
CA GLU A 70 -24.54 8.19 -6.31
C GLU A 70 -23.71 8.77 -7.47
N PRO A 71 -23.85 10.08 -7.73
CA PRO A 71 -23.05 10.78 -8.74
C PRO A 71 -21.55 10.66 -8.44
N SER A 72 -20.77 10.46 -9.50
CA SER A 72 -19.32 10.45 -9.42
C SER A 72 -18.72 10.84 -10.77
N LEU A 73 -17.60 11.58 -10.74
CA LEU A 73 -16.83 11.93 -11.93
C LEU A 73 -16.28 10.69 -12.64
N LEU A 74 -16.04 9.62 -11.88
CA LEU A 74 -15.53 8.35 -12.41
C LEU A 74 -16.52 7.66 -13.35
N ARG A 75 -17.82 8.01 -13.32
CA ARG A 75 -18.83 7.41 -14.22
C ARG A 75 -18.68 7.86 -15.67
N SER A 76 -17.94 8.94 -15.93
CA SER A 76 -17.65 9.41 -17.28
C SER A 76 -16.51 8.63 -17.97
N ILE A 77 -15.81 7.77 -17.22
CA ILE A 77 -14.68 6.98 -17.71
C ILE A 77 -15.14 5.54 -17.90
N PRO A 78 -14.83 4.88 -19.04
CA PRO A 78 -15.09 3.46 -19.19
C PRO A 78 -14.48 2.65 -18.03
N ALA A 79 -15.25 1.73 -17.45
CA ALA A 79 -14.88 1.08 -16.20
C ALA A 79 -13.51 0.37 -16.26
N GLU A 80 -13.18 -0.23 -17.41
CA GLU A 80 -11.91 -0.91 -17.67
C GLU A 80 -10.71 0.03 -17.78
N GLU A 81 -10.94 1.30 -18.12
CA GLU A 81 -9.90 2.33 -18.30
C GLU A 81 -9.59 3.07 -17.01
N ILE A 82 -10.45 2.98 -15.98
CA ILE A 82 -10.24 3.66 -14.70
C ILE A 82 -8.92 3.23 -14.08
N THR A 83 -8.10 4.22 -13.75
CA THR A 83 -6.81 4.07 -13.05
C THR A 83 -6.88 4.63 -11.62
N SER A 84 -5.88 4.30 -10.81
CA SER A 84 -5.74 4.91 -9.47
C SER A 84 -5.50 6.43 -9.54
N LYS A 85 -4.96 6.93 -10.65
CA LYS A 85 -4.78 8.37 -10.87
C LYS A 85 -6.13 9.06 -11.07
N ASP A 86 -7.04 8.48 -11.85
CA ASP A 86 -8.37 9.03 -12.06
C ASP A 86 -9.15 9.11 -10.74
N VAL A 87 -9.01 8.08 -9.89
CA VAL A 87 -9.61 8.09 -8.54
C VAL A 87 -9.05 9.25 -7.71
N TYR A 88 -7.74 9.49 -7.76
CA TYR A 88 -7.12 10.62 -7.07
C TYR A 88 -7.61 11.96 -7.62
N ASP A 89 -7.60 12.14 -8.92
CA ASP A 89 -8.02 13.37 -9.57
C ASP A 89 -9.50 13.70 -9.27
N ALA A 90 -10.37 12.69 -9.20
CA ALA A 90 -11.76 12.84 -8.78
C ALA A 90 -11.87 13.19 -7.28
N ALA A 91 -11.12 12.52 -6.41
CA ALA A 91 -11.14 12.80 -4.96
C ALA A 91 -10.73 14.25 -4.65
N VAL A 92 -9.71 14.78 -5.34
CA VAL A 92 -9.25 16.18 -5.23
C VAL A 92 -10.35 17.15 -5.64
N GLN A 93 -11.19 16.79 -6.61
CA GLN A 93 -12.33 17.59 -7.06
C GLN A 93 -13.57 17.45 -6.13
N GLY A 94 -13.45 16.75 -5.03
CA GLY A 94 -14.52 16.60 -4.04
C GLY A 94 -15.48 15.44 -4.32
N ASP A 95 -15.15 14.54 -5.25
CA ASP A 95 -15.95 13.35 -5.53
C ASP A 95 -15.97 12.43 -4.31
N LYS A 96 -17.16 12.29 -3.72
CA LYS A 96 -17.35 11.53 -2.47
C LYS A 96 -17.05 10.04 -2.66
N LEU A 97 -17.46 9.45 -3.78
CA LEU A 97 -17.20 8.04 -4.07
C LEU A 97 -15.69 7.79 -4.19
N ALA A 98 -14.96 8.70 -4.85
CA ALA A 98 -13.52 8.60 -4.97
C ALA A 98 -12.81 8.75 -3.61
N GLN A 99 -13.29 9.64 -2.73
CA GLN A 99 -12.80 9.75 -1.36
C GLN A 99 -13.06 8.48 -0.56
N ASP A 100 -14.26 7.90 -0.67
CA ASP A 100 -14.60 6.63 0.00
C ASP A 100 -13.72 5.46 -0.47
N ILE A 101 -13.26 5.47 -1.73
CA ILE A 101 -12.31 4.48 -2.23
C ILE A 101 -10.95 4.62 -1.53
N PHE A 102 -10.49 5.85 -1.30
CA PHE A 102 -9.27 6.09 -0.53
C PHE A 102 -9.43 5.69 0.94
N ASP A 103 -10.56 6.01 1.55
CA ASP A 103 -10.88 5.60 2.92
C ASP A 103 -10.87 4.08 3.06
N PHE A 104 -11.53 3.37 2.13
CA PHE A 104 -11.54 1.91 2.09
C PHE A 104 -10.13 1.33 1.94
N THR A 105 -9.34 1.85 0.98
CA THR A 105 -7.99 1.39 0.72
C THR A 105 -7.06 1.65 1.90
N GLY A 106 -7.13 2.85 2.47
CA GLY A 106 -6.32 3.24 3.61
C GLY A 106 -6.65 2.47 4.87
N THR A 107 -7.94 2.18 5.09
CA THR A 107 -8.37 1.34 6.22
C THR A 107 -7.77 -0.05 6.12
N ILE A 108 -7.90 -0.72 4.97
CA ILE A 108 -7.32 -2.05 4.75
C ILE A 108 -5.79 -2.04 4.94
N LEU A 109 -5.12 -1.03 4.39
CA LEU A 109 -3.67 -0.93 4.54
C LEU A 109 -3.28 -0.70 6.00
N GLY A 110 -3.98 0.19 6.70
CA GLY A 110 -3.70 0.48 8.11
C GLY A 110 -3.94 -0.71 9.04
N GLU A 111 -5.02 -1.50 8.81
CA GLU A 111 -5.26 -2.78 9.51
C GLU A 111 -4.05 -3.72 9.33
N ALA A 112 -3.61 -3.94 8.09
CA ALA A 112 -2.45 -4.79 7.80
C ALA A 112 -1.16 -4.25 8.42
N LEU A 113 -0.95 -2.92 8.38
CA LEU A 113 0.22 -2.30 9.00
C LEU A 113 0.22 -2.44 10.51
N ALA A 114 -0.94 -2.42 11.18
CA ALA A 114 -1.03 -2.70 12.62
C ALA A 114 -0.55 -4.11 12.97
N ASP A 115 -0.90 -5.12 12.14
CA ASP A 115 -0.39 -6.49 12.28
C ASP A 115 1.12 -6.55 12.06
N PHE A 116 1.65 -5.84 11.05
CA PHE A 116 3.09 -5.81 10.78
C PHE A 116 3.87 -5.09 11.89
N ILE A 117 3.30 -4.06 12.51
CA ILE A 117 3.87 -3.40 13.69
C ILE A 117 3.92 -4.38 14.86
N ALA A 118 2.84 -5.13 15.09
CA ALA A 118 2.81 -6.13 16.16
C ALA A 118 3.85 -7.24 15.95
N PHE A 119 4.13 -7.61 14.70
CA PHE A 119 5.10 -8.63 14.34
C PHE A 119 6.56 -8.17 14.48
N SER A 120 6.88 -6.95 13.99
CA SER A 120 8.27 -6.51 13.82
C SER A 120 8.68 -5.31 14.69
N SER A 121 7.73 -4.63 15.35
CA SER A 121 7.97 -3.44 16.17
C SER A 121 8.90 -2.41 15.52
N PRO A 122 8.60 -1.92 14.31
CA PRO A 122 9.49 -1.03 13.59
C PRO A 122 9.46 0.38 14.17
N GLU A 123 10.58 1.10 14.09
CA GLU A 123 10.64 2.53 14.41
C GLU A 123 9.77 3.36 13.46
N ALA A 124 9.78 3.00 12.18
CA ALA A 124 9.03 3.69 11.14
C ALA A 124 8.54 2.74 10.05
N ILE A 125 7.40 3.09 9.46
CA ILE A 125 6.91 2.54 8.21
C ILE A 125 7.01 3.65 7.17
N ILE A 126 7.77 3.40 6.11
CA ILE A 126 8.02 4.37 5.05
C ILE A 126 7.25 3.94 3.81
N LEU A 127 6.23 4.70 3.44
CA LEU A 127 5.45 4.47 2.23
C LEU A 127 6.15 5.09 1.03
N PHE A 128 6.21 4.33 -0.07
CA PHE A 128 6.80 4.78 -1.33
C PHE A 128 5.89 4.42 -2.51
N GLY A 129 5.89 5.28 -3.54
CA GLY A 129 5.16 5.06 -4.79
C GLY A 129 3.95 5.96 -4.98
N GLY A 130 3.23 5.78 -6.09
CA GLY A 130 2.17 6.67 -6.52
C GLY A 130 1.02 6.82 -5.53
N LEU A 131 0.63 5.74 -4.85
CA LEU A 131 -0.44 5.80 -3.86
C LEU A 131 -0.07 6.65 -2.64
N ALA A 132 1.18 6.58 -2.17
CA ALA A 132 1.67 7.40 -1.07
C ALA A 132 1.63 8.90 -1.37
N LYS A 133 1.74 9.27 -2.66
CA LYS A 133 1.66 10.66 -3.14
C LYS A 133 0.25 11.26 -3.11
N SER A 134 -0.77 10.46 -2.83
CA SER A 134 -2.14 10.96 -2.64
C SER A 134 -2.30 11.76 -1.32
N GLY A 135 -1.22 11.89 -0.54
CA GLY A 135 -1.19 12.71 0.66
C GLY A 135 -2.26 12.31 1.68
N ASP A 136 -2.93 13.31 2.22
CA ASP A 136 -3.94 13.12 3.28
C ASP A 136 -5.09 12.18 2.91
N TYR A 137 -5.41 12.05 1.61
CA TYR A 137 -6.47 11.13 1.17
C TYR A 137 -6.18 9.69 1.54
N ILE A 138 -4.91 9.29 1.51
CA ILE A 138 -4.52 7.92 1.89
C ILE A 138 -3.89 7.85 3.28
N LEU A 139 -3.12 8.85 3.69
CA LEU A 139 -2.37 8.81 4.96
C LEU A 139 -3.29 8.89 6.18
N LYS A 140 -4.33 9.75 6.15
CA LYS A 140 -5.27 9.88 7.27
C LYS A 140 -6.03 8.58 7.55
N PRO A 141 -6.67 7.91 6.58
CA PRO A 141 -7.35 6.65 6.85
C PRO A 141 -6.36 5.53 7.24
N ILE A 142 -5.13 5.49 6.70
CA ILE A 142 -4.10 4.55 7.16
C ILE A 142 -3.79 4.78 8.63
N GLN A 143 -3.44 6.02 9.01
CA GLN A 143 -3.08 6.34 10.39
C GLN A 143 -4.23 6.03 11.36
N LYS A 144 -5.46 6.41 10.98
CA LYS A 144 -6.65 6.09 11.77
C LYS A 144 -6.80 4.59 11.99
N ALA A 145 -6.68 3.80 10.92
CA ALA A 145 -6.82 2.35 11.01
C ALA A 145 -5.69 1.71 11.84
N ILE A 146 -4.45 2.23 11.75
CA ILE A 146 -3.37 1.80 12.64
C ILE A 146 -3.76 2.09 14.09
N ASP A 147 -4.17 3.31 14.41
CA ASP A 147 -4.48 3.73 15.78
C ASP A 147 -5.64 2.94 16.39
N ASP A 148 -6.62 2.56 15.57
CA ASP A 148 -7.78 1.77 15.97
C ASP A 148 -7.44 0.29 16.23
N ASN A 149 -6.43 -0.26 15.54
CA ASN A 149 -6.15 -1.70 15.54
C ASN A 149 -4.83 -2.08 16.25
N ILE A 150 -3.97 -1.12 16.52
CA ILE A 150 -2.67 -1.38 17.13
C ILE A 150 -2.78 -1.75 18.61
N LEU A 151 -1.94 -2.67 19.07
CA LEU A 151 -1.82 -2.97 20.50
C LEU A 151 -1.37 -1.72 21.28
N THR A 152 -1.93 -1.51 22.47
CA THR A 152 -1.68 -0.33 23.31
C THR A 152 -0.20 -0.07 23.56
N ILE A 153 0.61 -1.13 23.66
CA ILE A 153 2.06 -1.03 23.88
C ILE A 153 2.83 -0.35 22.74
N TYR A 154 2.26 -0.30 21.52
CA TYR A 154 2.87 0.32 20.34
C TYR A 154 2.32 1.70 20.02
N LYS A 155 1.27 2.17 20.71
CA LYS A 155 0.67 3.49 20.42
C LYS A 155 1.71 4.59 20.50
N GLY A 156 1.81 5.39 19.44
CA GLY A 156 2.73 6.51 19.31
C GLY A 156 4.22 6.16 19.18
N LYS A 157 4.56 4.88 19.01
CA LYS A 157 5.97 4.44 18.89
C LYS A 157 6.45 4.30 17.46
N THR A 158 5.59 3.83 16.55
CA THR A 158 5.94 3.68 15.13
C THR A 158 5.52 4.90 14.34
N LYS A 159 6.41 5.47 13.56
CA LYS A 159 6.15 6.61 12.68
C LYS A 159 5.63 6.13 11.34
N LEU A 160 4.56 6.73 10.83
CA LEU A 160 4.13 6.56 9.44
C LEU A 160 4.70 7.72 8.63
N MET A 161 5.49 7.41 7.62
CA MET A 161 6.23 8.39 6.80
C MET A 161 6.04 8.13 5.32
N VAL A 162 6.20 9.17 4.51
CA VAL A 162 6.32 9.05 3.05
C VAL A 162 7.77 9.24 2.66
N SER A 163 8.26 8.42 1.76
CA SER A 163 9.62 8.53 1.24
C SER A 163 9.83 9.84 0.49
N GLU A 164 10.94 10.51 0.74
CA GLU A 164 11.38 11.71 0.02
C GLU A 164 12.14 11.37 -1.27
N LEU A 165 12.42 10.09 -1.54
CA LEU A 165 13.11 9.67 -2.76
C LEU A 165 12.24 9.93 -4.00
N LYS A 166 12.85 10.43 -5.05
CA LYS A 166 12.18 10.57 -6.36
C LYS A 166 11.97 9.19 -6.97
N ASP A 167 10.83 9.00 -7.65
CA ASP A 167 10.49 7.70 -8.28
C ASP A 167 11.53 7.26 -9.32
N SER A 168 12.16 8.22 -10.03
CA SER A 168 13.23 7.96 -11.00
C SER A 168 14.47 7.37 -10.36
N ASP A 169 14.78 7.79 -9.14
CA ASP A 169 16.05 7.53 -8.51
C ASP A 169 16.01 6.34 -7.55
N ALA A 170 14.84 6.07 -6.96
CA ALA A 170 14.67 5.05 -5.94
C ALA A 170 15.09 3.64 -6.39
N ALA A 171 14.79 3.26 -7.64
CA ALA A 171 15.18 1.96 -8.17
C ALA A 171 16.69 1.84 -8.36
N VAL A 172 17.33 2.92 -8.86
CA VAL A 172 18.77 2.97 -9.09
C VAL A 172 19.53 3.02 -7.77
N LEU A 173 19.07 3.86 -6.85
CA LEU A 173 19.68 3.97 -5.51
C LEU A 173 19.52 2.67 -4.72
N GLY A 174 18.36 2.01 -4.78
CA GLY A 174 18.13 0.72 -4.13
C GLY A 174 19.05 -0.37 -4.68
N ALA A 175 19.17 -0.48 -6.01
CA ALA A 175 20.08 -1.43 -6.64
C ALA A 175 21.55 -1.13 -6.33
N SER A 176 21.91 0.15 -6.27
CA SER A 176 23.26 0.59 -5.87
C SER A 176 23.56 0.22 -4.42
N ALA A 177 22.61 0.43 -3.49
CA ALA A 177 22.76 0.08 -2.09
C ALA A 177 23.06 -1.42 -1.90
N LEU A 178 22.34 -2.30 -2.60
CA LEU A 178 22.60 -3.74 -2.59
C LEU A 178 24.00 -4.09 -3.10
N GLY A 179 24.51 -3.37 -4.13
CA GLY A 179 25.87 -3.55 -4.63
C GLY A 179 26.95 -3.14 -3.62
N TRP A 180 26.68 -2.15 -2.76
CA TRP A 180 27.59 -1.75 -1.69
C TRP A 180 27.64 -2.74 -0.53
N GLU A 181 26.49 -3.35 -0.17
CA GLU A 181 26.43 -4.40 0.85
C GLU A 181 27.32 -5.59 0.48
N LEU A 182 27.36 -5.99 -0.79
CA LEU A 182 28.20 -7.09 -1.28
C LEU A 182 29.71 -6.81 -1.14
N LYS A 183 30.13 -5.54 -1.26
CA LYS A 183 31.55 -5.15 -1.07
C LYS A 183 32.00 -5.16 0.39
N GLY A 184 31.09 -5.13 1.35
CA GLY A 184 31.41 -5.23 2.78
C GLY A 184 31.54 -6.68 3.29
N LEU A 185 31.38 -7.68 2.40
CA LEU A 185 31.48 -9.10 2.71
C LEU A 185 32.81 -9.72 2.21
N GLU A 186 33.70 -8.93 1.55
CA GLU A 186 35.08 -9.29 1.23
C GLU A 186 36.04 -8.77 2.33
#